data_c0de228c46866656dd87c3f0b52cb9d6
#
_entry.id   c0de228c46866656dd87c3f0b52cb9d6
#
_cell.length_a   1.000
_cell.length_b   1.000
_cell.length_c   1.000
_cell.angle_alpha   90.00
_cell.angle_beta   90.00
_cell.angle_gamma   90.00
#
_symmetry.space_group_name_H-M   'P 1'
#
loop_
_entity.id
_entity.type
_entity.pdbx_description
1 polymer ?
#
loop_
_entity_poly.entity_id
_entity_poly.type
_entity_poly.pdbx_seq_one_letter_code
_entity_poly.pdbx_strand_id
1 'polypeptide(L)'
;GTAELIDEIIKQTEVDSTEIAAIGITNQRETVVLWDRKTGMPVSRAIVWQCRRTAPMCDRFKSEGLAPIFQEKTGLVLDAYFSGTKLKWILDNDSSLRKRALNGELAFGTIDSWLIYNLTGGKVHVTDYTNASRTLMFNIADLQWDPQLLKILDIPQSVLPEVRSCSEVYGYTTALGRLPAGIPIAGAAGDQQAALFGQACFRPGMVKATFGTGAFILMNVGPQLVRSTNGLLTTISWGVNGRVEYALEGSVFVAGAAVQWLRDELQLIETAAQTE
;
A
#
# COMPACT_ATOMS: atom_id res chain seq x y z
N GLY A 1 16.65 -1.77 11.48
CA GLY A 1 15.39 -1.91 10.71
C GLY A 1 14.27 -2.55 11.54
N THR A 2 13.21 -3.05 10.88
CA THR A 2 12.02 -3.60 11.59
C THR A 2 12.38 -4.67 12.63
N ALA A 3 13.29 -5.57 12.34
CA ALA A 3 13.75 -6.60 13.28
C ALA A 3 14.39 -5.99 14.55
N GLU A 4 15.25 -5.01 14.39
CA GLU A 4 15.90 -4.30 15.51
C GLU A 4 14.87 -3.58 16.38
N LEU A 5 13.87 -2.94 15.75
CA LEU A 5 12.78 -2.29 16.49
C LEU A 5 11.92 -3.28 17.28
N ILE A 6 11.62 -4.45 16.71
CA ILE A 6 10.89 -5.52 17.40
C ILE A 6 11.71 -6.00 18.61
N ASP A 7 13.00 -6.25 18.42
CA ASP A 7 13.91 -6.65 19.50
C ASP A 7 13.97 -5.62 20.62
N GLU A 8 14.05 -4.34 20.25
CA GLU A 8 14.11 -3.23 21.20
C GLU A 8 12.80 -3.09 21.98
N ILE A 9 11.64 -3.17 21.30
CA ILE A 9 10.34 -3.10 21.95
C ILE A 9 10.15 -4.25 22.95
N ILE A 10 10.44 -5.48 22.55
CA ILE A 10 10.32 -6.64 23.45
C ILE A 10 11.26 -6.47 24.66
N LYS A 11 12.46 -5.94 24.44
CA LYS A 11 13.41 -5.67 25.51
C LYS A 11 12.94 -4.57 26.47
N GLN A 12 12.41 -3.47 25.93
CA GLN A 12 12.00 -2.30 26.74
C GLN A 12 10.71 -2.53 27.52
N THR A 13 9.79 -3.31 26.96
CA THR A 13 8.49 -3.60 27.60
C THR A 13 8.55 -4.76 28.59
N GLU A 14 9.66 -5.53 28.60
CA GLU A 14 9.82 -6.74 29.41
C GLU A 14 8.68 -7.75 29.20
N VAL A 15 7.94 -7.65 28.09
CA VAL A 15 6.85 -8.58 27.75
C VAL A 15 7.45 -9.96 27.48
N ASP A 16 6.86 -10.99 28.06
CA ASP A 16 7.18 -12.36 27.65
C ASP A 16 6.72 -12.54 26.18
N SER A 17 7.67 -12.81 25.31
CA SER A 17 7.37 -13.00 23.88
C SER A 17 6.36 -14.12 23.61
N THR A 18 6.15 -15.03 24.56
CA THR A 18 5.11 -16.08 24.49
C THR A 18 3.69 -15.54 24.70
N GLU A 19 3.55 -14.33 25.26
CA GLU A 19 2.26 -13.66 25.45
C GLU A 19 1.81 -12.87 24.21
N ILE A 20 2.67 -12.74 23.18
CA ILE A 20 2.31 -12.05 21.93
C ILE A 20 1.30 -12.91 21.16
N ALA A 21 0.04 -12.50 21.16
CA ALA A 21 -1.05 -13.26 20.57
C ALA A 21 -1.03 -13.24 19.03
N ALA A 22 -0.68 -12.08 18.42
CA ALA A 22 -0.64 -11.90 16.98
C ALA A 22 0.12 -10.63 16.58
N ILE A 23 0.45 -10.54 15.28
CA ILE A 23 1.01 -9.36 14.62
C ILE A 23 -0.01 -8.82 13.62
N GLY A 24 -0.34 -7.53 13.73
CA GLY A 24 -1.03 -6.76 12.71
C GLY A 24 -0.05 -5.83 11.99
N ILE A 25 -0.19 -5.70 10.67
CA ILE A 25 0.69 -4.88 9.83
C ILE A 25 -0.09 -3.72 9.25
N THR A 26 0.43 -2.52 9.41
CA THR A 26 -0.01 -1.34 8.67
C THR A 26 1.20 -0.67 8.02
N ASN A 27 1.00 -0.05 6.87
CA ASN A 27 2.08 0.49 6.07
C ASN A 27 1.64 1.71 5.25
N GLN A 28 2.60 2.56 4.93
CA GLN A 28 2.39 3.53 3.86
C GLN A 28 2.09 2.80 2.55
N ARG A 29 0.99 3.16 1.92
CA ARG A 29 0.53 2.53 0.68
C ARG A 29 1.43 2.89 -0.50
N GLU A 30 1.24 2.21 -1.62
CA GLU A 30 1.79 2.49 -2.96
C GLU A 30 3.32 2.41 -3.10
N THR A 31 4.07 2.29 -2.01
CA THR A 31 5.53 2.09 -2.05
C THR A 31 5.85 0.71 -2.61
N VAL A 32 6.66 0.66 -3.65
CA VAL A 32 6.96 -0.57 -4.40
C VAL A 32 8.27 -1.18 -3.95
N VAL A 33 8.23 -2.47 -3.65
CA VAL A 33 9.42 -3.32 -3.46
C VAL A 33 9.37 -4.46 -4.48
N LEU A 34 10.51 -4.75 -5.08
CA LEU A 34 10.73 -5.91 -5.96
C LEU A 34 11.92 -6.70 -5.42
N TRP A 35 11.75 -8.01 -5.22
CA TRP A 35 12.78 -8.87 -4.62
C TRP A 35 12.88 -10.22 -5.30
N ASP A 36 14.01 -10.85 -5.11
CA ASP A 36 14.29 -12.23 -5.54
C ASP A 36 13.59 -13.22 -4.61
N ARG A 37 12.77 -14.12 -5.17
CA ARG A 37 11.99 -15.10 -4.39
C ARG A 37 12.87 -16.10 -3.64
N LYS A 38 14.02 -16.43 -4.18
CA LYS A 38 14.91 -17.45 -3.60
C LYS A 38 15.68 -16.90 -2.40
N THR A 39 16.16 -15.67 -2.52
CA THR A 39 17.04 -15.06 -1.52
C THR A 39 16.31 -14.13 -0.57
N GLY A 40 15.11 -13.67 -0.92
CA GLY A 40 14.39 -12.63 -0.21
C GLY A 40 15.04 -11.24 -0.32
N MET A 41 16.08 -11.07 -1.12
CA MET A 41 16.81 -9.80 -1.23
C MET A 41 16.18 -8.87 -2.27
N PRO A 42 16.05 -7.57 -1.95
CA PRO A 42 15.58 -6.59 -2.93
C PRO A 42 16.51 -6.54 -4.14
N VAL A 43 15.93 -6.48 -5.34
CA VAL A 43 16.67 -6.37 -6.61
C VAL A 43 16.80 -4.93 -7.10
N SER A 44 16.08 -4.01 -6.46
CA SER A 44 16.14 -2.57 -6.71
C SER A 44 15.84 -1.79 -5.42
N ARG A 45 16.15 -0.49 -5.42
CA ARG A 45 15.69 0.40 -4.35
C ARG A 45 14.16 0.53 -4.41
N ALA A 46 13.51 0.52 -3.25
CA ALA A 46 12.08 0.78 -3.15
C ALA A 46 11.73 2.15 -3.76
N ILE A 47 10.60 2.21 -4.49
CA ILE A 47 10.09 3.47 -5.03
C ILE A 47 8.93 3.91 -4.16
N VAL A 48 9.15 4.99 -3.40
CA VAL A 48 8.18 5.52 -2.44
C VAL A 48 6.98 6.18 -3.13
N TRP A 49 5.86 6.29 -2.42
CA TRP A 49 4.61 6.86 -2.90
C TRP A 49 4.74 8.29 -3.44
N GLN A 50 5.61 9.14 -2.84
CA GLN A 50 5.84 10.52 -3.27
C GLN A 50 6.62 10.65 -4.60
N CYS A 51 7.24 9.56 -5.06
CA CYS A 51 8.13 9.62 -6.22
C CYS A 51 7.37 9.86 -7.53
N ARG A 52 7.72 10.93 -8.23
CA ARG A 52 7.07 11.37 -9.46
C ARG A 52 7.73 10.89 -10.74
N ARG A 53 8.73 9.97 -10.67
CA ARG A 53 9.52 9.52 -11.85
C ARG A 53 8.68 8.90 -12.98
N THR A 54 7.48 8.42 -12.69
CA THR A 54 6.58 7.80 -13.66
C THR A 54 5.51 8.76 -14.19
N ALA A 55 5.54 10.05 -13.81
CA ALA A 55 4.57 11.03 -14.29
C ALA A 55 4.53 11.13 -15.84
N PRO A 56 5.67 11.16 -16.58
CA PRO A 56 5.64 11.16 -18.04
C PRO A 56 4.97 9.92 -18.64
N MET A 57 5.09 8.75 -17.99
CA MET A 57 4.39 7.53 -18.40
C MET A 57 2.88 7.67 -18.21
N CYS A 58 2.45 8.23 -17.09
CA CYS A 58 1.03 8.49 -16.83
C CYS A 58 0.45 9.48 -17.87
N ASP A 59 1.18 10.54 -18.22
CA ASP A 59 0.74 11.52 -19.21
C ASP A 59 0.63 10.91 -20.60
N ARG A 60 1.57 10.04 -20.99
CA ARG A 60 1.47 9.27 -22.22
C ARG A 60 0.21 8.39 -22.21
N PHE A 61 -0.04 7.60 -21.19
CA PHE A 61 -1.23 6.75 -21.10
C PHE A 61 -2.54 7.56 -21.13
N LYS A 62 -2.56 8.77 -20.53
CA LYS A 62 -3.70 9.68 -20.63
C LYS A 62 -3.90 10.15 -22.07
N SER A 63 -2.83 10.52 -22.78
CA SER A 63 -2.91 10.93 -24.19
C SER A 63 -3.35 9.81 -25.13
N GLU A 64 -3.07 8.56 -24.77
CA GLU A 64 -3.54 7.34 -25.45
C GLU A 64 -5.01 6.99 -25.11
N GLY A 65 -5.69 7.79 -24.27
CA GLY A 65 -7.09 7.57 -23.88
C GLY A 65 -7.32 6.44 -22.89
N LEU A 66 -6.28 5.99 -22.16
CA LEU A 66 -6.37 4.85 -21.25
C LEU A 66 -6.90 5.22 -19.84
N ALA A 67 -6.93 6.50 -19.48
CA ALA A 67 -7.34 6.93 -18.14
C ALA A 67 -8.72 6.41 -17.71
N PRO A 68 -9.77 6.39 -18.57
CA PRO A 68 -11.10 5.89 -18.20
C PRO A 68 -11.08 4.40 -17.80
N ILE A 69 -10.27 3.56 -18.46
CA ILE A 69 -10.16 2.13 -18.17
C ILE A 69 -9.60 1.91 -16.76
N PHE A 70 -8.52 2.65 -16.40
CA PHE A 70 -7.97 2.59 -15.06
C PHE A 70 -8.99 3.05 -14.02
N GLN A 71 -9.64 4.19 -14.24
CA GLN A 71 -10.62 4.74 -13.30
C GLN A 71 -11.82 3.83 -13.10
N GLU A 72 -12.33 3.23 -14.16
CA GLU A 72 -13.45 2.30 -14.10
C GLU A 72 -13.12 1.06 -13.26
N LYS A 73 -11.97 0.46 -13.48
CA LYS A 73 -11.61 -0.81 -12.84
C LYS A 73 -11.04 -0.65 -11.44
N THR A 74 -10.27 0.39 -11.21
CA THR A 74 -9.54 0.58 -9.96
C THR A 74 -10.13 1.63 -9.02
N GLY A 75 -11.01 2.51 -9.54
CA GLY A 75 -11.49 3.69 -8.82
C GLY A 75 -10.46 4.81 -8.68
N LEU A 76 -9.27 4.64 -9.27
CA LEU A 76 -8.13 5.54 -9.13
C LEU A 76 -7.94 6.39 -10.39
N VAL A 77 -7.42 7.59 -10.22
CA VAL A 77 -6.89 8.37 -11.33
C VAL A 77 -5.55 7.79 -11.80
N LEU A 78 -5.23 7.95 -13.06
CA LEU A 78 -3.93 7.52 -13.60
C LEU A 78 -2.84 8.51 -13.18
N ASP A 79 -2.10 8.18 -12.14
CA ASP A 79 -1.06 9.03 -11.54
C ASP A 79 0.16 8.22 -11.07
N ALA A 80 1.31 8.88 -11.04
CA ALA A 80 2.58 8.33 -10.56
C ALA A 80 2.56 7.95 -9.07
N TYR A 81 1.57 8.39 -8.32
CA TYR A 81 1.35 8.04 -6.93
C TYR A 81 1.22 6.52 -6.72
N PHE A 82 0.52 5.83 -7.61
CA PHE A 82 0.16 4.42 -7.47
C PHE A 82 1.26 3.44 -7.93
N SER A 83 1.19 2.20 -7.46
CA SER A 83 2.28 1.22 -7.58
C SER A 83 2.56 0.73 -9.00
N GLY A 84 1.54 0.50 -9.82
CA GLY A 84 1.66 -0.20 -11.10
C GLY A 84 2.65 0.45 -12.07
N THR A 85 2.60 1.78 -12.21
CA THR A 85 3.54 2.52 -13.07
C THR A 85 4.98 2.45 -12.56
N LYS A 86 5.19 2.38 -11.25
CA LYS A 86 6.52 2.24 -10.63
C LYS A 86 7.11 0.86 -10.88
N LEU A 87 6.30 -0.20 -10.75
CA LEU A 87 6.73 -1.56 -11.08
C LEU A 87 7.06 -1.67 -12.56
N LYS A 88 6.19 -1.15 -13.45
CA LYS A 88 6.49 -1.08 -14.87
C LYS A 88 7.81 -0.37 -15.14
N TRP A 89 8.05 0.78 -14.49
CA TRP A 89 9.28 1.54 -14.65
C TRP A 89 10.51 0.71 -14.28
N ILE A 90 10.49 -0.04 -13.19
CA ILE A 90 11.60 -0.92 -12.78
C ILE A 90 11.87 -1.96 -13.88
N LEU A 91 10.83 -2.62 -14.35
CA LEU A 91 10.95 -3.69 -15.34
C LEU A 91 11.35 -3.17 -16.72
N ASP A 92 10.93 -1.97 -17.12
CA ASP A 92 11.30 -1.36 -18.40
C ASP A 92 12.76 -0.87 -18.41
N ASN A 93 13.30 -0.48 -17.28
CA ASN A 93 14.67 0.03 -17.20
C ASN A 93 15.73 -1.05 -16.97
N ASP A 94 15.32 -2.30 -16.75
CA ASP A 94 16.24 -3.43 -16.58
C ASP A 94 15.66 -4.69 -17.25
N SER A 95 16.19 -5.01 -18.43
CA SER A 95 15.77 -6.18 -19.20
C SER A 95 16.05 -7.50 -18.51
N SER A 96 17.07 -7.55 -17.64
CA SER A 96 17.39 -8.75 -16.85
C SER A 96 16.32 -9.00 -15.79
N LEU A 97 15.85 -7.95 -15.10
CA LEU A 97 14.76 -8.03 -14.13
C LEU A 97 13.44 -8.41 -14.84
N ARG A 98 13.19 -7.85 -16.02
CA ARG A 98 12.02 -8.23 -16.81
C ARG A 98 12.03 -9.73 -17.16
N LYS A 99 13.15 -10.26 -17.64
CA LYS A 99 13.29 -11.70 -17.95
C LYS A 99 13.06 -12.56 -16.70
N ARG A 100 13.65 -12.18 -15.57
CA ARG A 100 13.47 -12.88 -14.29
C ARG A 100 12.03 -12.80 -13.79
N ALA A 101 11.36 -11.67 -13.98
CA ALA A 101 9.94 -11.52 -13.66
C ALA A 101 9.05 -12.46 -14.47
N LEU A 102 9.30 -12.57 -15.78
CA LEU A 102 8.60 -13.51 -16.66
C LEU A 102 8.81 -14.96 -16.25
N ASN A 103 10.01 -15.29 -15.78
CA ASN A 103 10.34 -16.64 -15.28
C ASN A 103 9.77 -16.94 -13.88
N GLY A 104 9.09 -15.99 -13.22
CA GLY A 104 8.56 -16.17 -11.86
C GLY A 104 9.61 -16.14 -10.75
N GLU A 105 10.83 -15.66 -11.03
CA GLU A 105 11.94 -15.59 -10.07
C GLU A 105 11.82 -14.38 -9.10
N LEU A 106 11.00 -13.41 -9.46
CA LEU A 106 10.81 -12.19 -8.67
C LEU A 106 9.45 -12.15 -8.01
N ALA A 107 9.39 -11.45 -6.89
CA ALA A 107 8.15 -11.10 -6.20
C ALA A 107 8.05 -9.58 -6.06
N PHE A 108 6.86 -9.07 -6.31
CA PHE A 108 6.47 -7.69 -6.11
C PHE A 108 5.57 -7.58 -4.89
N GLY A 109 5.64 -6.45 -4.19
CA GLY A 109 4.66 -6.08 -3.19
C GLY A 109 4.78 -4.63 -2.76
N THR A 110 3.80 -4.21 -2.00
CA THR A 110 3.88 -3.07 -1.12
C THR A 110 4.58 -3.47 0.18
N ILE A 111 4.76 -2.56 1.11
CA ILE A 111 5.55 -2.81 2.33
C ILE A 111 4.95 -3.93 3.19
N ASP A 112 3.62 -4.07 3.23
CA ASP A 112 2.93 -5.17 3.89
C ASP A 112 3.39 -6.54 3.37
N SER A 113 3.35 -6.74 2.04
CA SER A 113 3.80 -7.98 1.40
C SER A 113 5.26 -8.28 1.69
N TRP A 114 6.11 -7.25 1.65
CA TRP A 114 7.53 -7.36 1.98
C TRP A 114 7.76 -7.80 3.42
N LEU A 115 7.03 -7.20 4.38
CA LEU A 115 7.11 -7.55 5.79
C LEU A 115 6.60 -8.97 6.06
N ILE A 116 5.42 -9.33 5.51
CA ILE A 116 4.86 -10.68 5.66
C ILE A 116 5.82 -11.72 5.10
N TYR A 117 6.37 -11.48 3.91
CA TYR A 117 7.32 -12.38 3.27
C TYR A 117 8.55 -12.62 4.16
N ASN A 118 9.16 -11.57 4.69
CA ASN A 118 10.35 -11.67 5.53
C ASN A 118 10.04 -12.30 6.90
N LEU A 119 8.95 -11.89 7.56
CA LEU A 119 8.56 -12.43 8.86
C LEU A 119 8.19 -13.92 8.79
N THR A 120 7.72 -14.40 7.65
CA THR A 120 7.39 -15.81 7.42
C THR A 120 8.56 -16.62 6.85
N GLY A 121 9.74 -16.02 6.72
CA GLY A 121 10.92 -16.68 6.15
C GLY A 121 10.75 -17.06 4.68
N GLY A 122 10.06 -16.22 3.90
CA GLY A 122 9.85 -16.40 2.47
C GLY A 122 8.73 -17.37 2.09
N LYS A 123 7.94 -17.84 3.05
CA LYS A 123 6.90 -18.84 2.80
C LYS A 123 5.58 -18.27 2.30
N VAL A 124 5.28 -16.99 2.61
CA VAL A 124 4.00 -16.36 2.32
C VAL A 124 4.22 -15.10 1.52
N HIS A 125 3.59 -15.03 0.32
CA HIS A 125 3.61 -13.87 -0.55
C HIS A 125 2.19 -13.40 -0.80
N VAL A 126 1.71 -12.54 0.07
CA VAL A 126 0.33 -12.02 0.08
C VAL A 126 0.31 -10.52 0.25
N THR A 127 -0.80 -9.90 -0.12
CA THR A 127 -1.21 -8.54 0.23
C THR A 127 -2.67 -8.56 0.64
N ASP A 128 -3.15 -7.48 1.24
CA ASP A 128 -4.57 -7.33 1.56
C ASP A 128 -5.32 -6.52 0.49
N TYR A 129 -6.66 -6.53 0.57
CA TYR A 129 -7.51 -5.78 -0.35
C TYR A 129 -7.21 -4.28 -0.38
N THR A 130 -6.88 -3.69 0.77
CA THR A 130 -6.67 -2.24 0.84
C THR A 130 -5.39 -1.82 0.13
N ASN A 131 -4.29 -2.54 0.31
CA ASN A 131 -3.04 -2.31 -0.41
C ASN A 131 -3.17 -2.65 -1.90
N ALA A 132 -3.80 -3.79 -2.25
CA ALA A 132 -4.04 -4.18 -3.64
C ALA A 132 -4.82 -3.09 -4.40
N SER A 133 -5.85 -2.50 -3.78
CA SER A 133 -6.69 -1.45 -4.38
C SER A 133 -5.90 -0.17 -4.75
N ARG A 134 -4.66 -0.01 -4.27
CA ARG A 134 -3.81 1.16 -4.53
C ARG A 134 -2.77 0.94 -5.62
N THR A 135 -2.88 -0.13 -6.38
CA THR A 135 -1.80 -0.53 -7.29
C THR A 135 -1.99 -0.12 -8.75
N LEU A 136 -3.16 0.32 -9.19
CA LEU A 136 -3.57 0.45 -10.60
C LEU A 136 -3.62 -0.89 -11.36
N MET A 137 -3.55 -2.01 -10.66
CA MET A 137 -3.54 -3.36 -11.25
C MET A 137 -4.72 -4.21 -10.76
N PHE A 138 -5.35 -3.81 -9.67
CA PHE A 138 -6.40 -4.55 -8.99
C PHE A 138 -7.79 -4.01 -9.35
N ASN A 139 -8.69 -4.87 -9.82
CA ASN A 139 -10.07 -4.53 -10.07
C ASN A 139 -10.85 -4.58 -8.76
N ILE A 140 -11.30 -3.43 -8.30
CA ILE A 140 -11.98 -3.31 -7.00
C ILE A 140 -13.43 -3.84 -7.02
N ALA A 141 -14.03 -4.03 -8.19
CA ALA A 141 -15.37 -4.63 -8.33
C ALA A 141 -15.27 -6.16 -8.33
N ASP A 142 -14.32 -6.72 -9.09
CA ASP A 142 -14.14 -8.17 -9.24
C ASP A 142 -13.24 -8.78 -8.14
N LEU A 143 -12.59 -7.93 -7.34
CA LEU A 143 -11.67 -8.30 -6.25
C LEU A 143 -10.53 -9.21 -6.70
N GLN A 144 -9.92 -8.89 -7.86
CA GLN A 144 -8.82 -9.65 -8.43
C GLN A 144 -7.85 -8.77 -9.23
N TRP A 145 -6.64 -9.26 -9.46
CA TRP A 145 -5.72 -8.66 -10.41
C TRP A 145 -6.34 -8.65 -11.80
N ASP A 146 -6.41 -7.47 -12.44
CA ASP A 146 -7.11 -7.31 -13.71
C ASP A 146 -6.19 -7.61 -14.91
N PRO A 147 -6.50 -8.63 -15.73
CA PRO A 147 -5.65 -9.01 -16.85
C PRO A 147 -5.46 -7.89 -17.90
N GLN A 148 -6.46 -7.04 -18.09
CA GLN A 148 -6.36 -5.94 -19.05
C GLN A 148 -5.42 -4.84 -18.54
N LEU A 149 -5.51 -4.49 -17.25
CA LEU A 149 -4.59 -3.54 -16.63
C LEU A 149 -3.15 -4.06 -16.61
N LEU A 150 -2.96 -5.34 -16.29
CA LEU A 150 -1.64 -5.98 -16.33
C LEU A 150 -1.07 -5.98 -17.76
N LYS A 151 -1.90 -6.22 -18.78
CA LYS A 151 -1.47 -6.14 -20.18
C LYS A 151 -1.07 -4.72 -20.59
N ILE A 152 -1.85 -3.69 -20.21
CA ILE A 152 -1.53 -2.28 -20.49
C ILE A 152 -0.21 -1.89 -19.83
N LEU A 153 -0.03 -2.29 -18.58
CA LEU A 153 1.18 -2.01 -17.83
C LEU A 153 2.35 -2.94 -18.20
N ASP A 154 2.10 -3.98 -18.99
CA ASP A 154 3.09 -5.00 -19.35
C ASP A 154 3.76 -5.61 -18.10
N ILE A 155 2.94 -6.00 -17.13
CA ILE A 155 3.38 -6.61 -15.87
C ILE A 155 3.02 -8.08 -15.86
N PRO A 156 4.01 -8.99 -15.68
CA PRO A 156 3.75 -10.43 -15.57
C PRO A 156 2.97 -10.74 -14.29
N GLN A 157 1.92 -11.54 -14.41
CA GLN A 157 1.13 -11.98 -13.23
C GLN A 157 1.97 -12.77 -12.22
N SER A 158 3.03 -13.44 -12.68
CA SER A 158 3.95 -14.22 -11.85
C SER A 158 4.61 -13.47 -10.70
N VAL A 159 4.74 -12.14 -10.80
CA VAL A 159 5.35 -11.33 -9.73
C VAL A 159 4.38 -10.93 -8.63
N LEU A 160 3.06 -11.04 -8.87
CA LEU A 160 2.04 -10.49 -8.00
C LEU A 160 1.79 -11.38 -6.77
N PRO A 161 1.50 -10.78 -5.59
CA PRO A 161 1.07 -11.52 -4.41
C PRO A 161 -0.35 -12.04 -4.54
N GLU A 162 -0.69 -13.07 -3.78
CA GLU A 162 -2.09 -13.43 -3.53
C GLU A 162 -2.78 -12.30 -2.75
N VAL A 163 -4.00 -11.95 -3.13
CA VAL A 163 -4.79 -10.92 -2.42
C VAL A 163 -5.75 -11.60 -1.45
N ARG A 164 -5.73 -11.20 -0.19
CA ARG A 164 -6.47 -11.85 0.88
C ARG A 164 -7.23 -10.84 1.74
N SER A 165 -8.05 -11.35 2.66
CA SER A 165 -8.79 -10.54 3.63
C SER A 165 -7.87 -9.68 4.49
N CYS A 166 -8.31 -8.49 4.90
CA CYS A 166 -7.52 -7.63 5.80
C CYS A 166 -7.38 -8.21 7.22
N SER A 167 -8.23 -9.18 7.57
CA SER A 167 -8.24 -9.84 8.89
C SER A 167 -8.36 -11.34 8.71
N GLU A 168 -7.21 -12.01 8.67
CA GLU A 168 -7.05 -13.46 8.66
C GLU A 168 -5.61 -13.83 8.98
N VAL A 169 -5.35 -15.07 9.36
CA VAL A 169 -3.98 -15.54 9.58
C VAL A 169 -3.32 -15.82 8.22
N TYR A 170 -2.41 -14.93 7.81
CA TYR A 170 -1.64 -15.09 6.57
C TYR A 170 -0.57 -16.17 6.68
N GLY A 171 0.01 -16.31 7.86
CA GLY A 171 1.08 -17.24 8.18
C GLY A 171 1.62 -17.00 9.57
N TYR A 172 2.73 -17.64 9.85
CA TYR A 172 3.37 -17.58 11.17
C TYR A 172 4.81 -17.10 11.05
N THR A 173 5.27 -16.38 12.06
CA THR A 173 6.65 -15.88 12.11
C THR A 173 7.66 -17.03 12.09
N THR A 174 8.80 -16.79 11.49
CA THR A 174 10.05 -17.48 11.80
C THR A 174 10.77 -16.73 12.92
N ALA A 175 11.65 -17.42 13.65
CA ALA A 175 12.43 -16.76 14.69
C ALA A 175 13.27 -15.62 14.06
N LEU A 176 13.17 -14.43 14.65
CA LEU A 176 13.87 -13.23 14.20
C LEU A 176 14.30 -12.41 15.43
N GLY A 177 15.55 -12.53 15.82
CA GLY A 177 16.03 -11.92 17.06
C GLY A 177 15.25 -12.43 18.27
N ARG A 178 14.63 -11.52 19.05
CA ARG A 178 13.79 -11.86 20.20
C ARG A 178 12.36 -12.28 19.82
N LEU A 179 11.95 -12.06 18.57
CA LEU A 179 10.64 -12.50 18.09
C LEU A 179 10.66 -14.03 17.91
N PRO A 180 9.85 -14.81 18.64
CA PRO A 180 9.82 -16.25 18.48
C PRO A 180 9.16 -16.66 17.17
N ALA A 181 9.42 -17.88 16.74
CA ALA A 181 8.65 -18.51 15.67
C ALA A 181 7.24 -18.86 16.17
N GLY A 182 6.27 -18.89 15.25
CA GLY A 182 4.93 -19.38 15.52
C GLY A 182 3.91 -18.31 15.92
N ILE A 183 4.28 -17.03 15.96
CA ILE A 183 3.30 -15.95 16.17
C ILE A 183 2.51 -15.74 14.87
N PRO A 184 1.16 -15.78 14.92
CA PRO A 184 0.35 -15.54 13.73
C PRO A 184 0.45 -14.07 13.25
N ILE A 185 0.61 -13.88 11.94
CA ILE A 185 0.43 -12.59 11.28
C ILE A 185 -1.03 -12.56 10.85
N ALA A 186 -1.88 -11.82 11.58
CA ALA A 186 -3.32 -12.00 11.54
C ALA A 186 -4.09 -10.81 10.94
N GLY A 187 -3.40 -9.81 10.43
CA GLY A 187 -4.04 -8.69 9.76
C GLY A 187 -3.06 -7.81 9.02
N ALA A 188 -3.52 -7.22 7.92
CA ALA A 188 -2.82 -6.18 7.19
C ALA A 188 -3.80 -5.16 6.62
N ALA A 189 -3.43 -3.90 6.65
CA ALA A 189 -4.17 -2.83 6.00
C ALA A 189 -3.26 -1.64 5.69
N GLY A 190 -3.54 -0.94 4.59
CA GLY A 190 -2.90 0.34 4.31
C GLY A 190 -3.20 1.35 5.43
N ASP A 191 -2.24 2.25 5.71
CA ASP A 191 -2.26 3.17 6.85
C ASP A 191 -3.55 3.99 6.96
N GLN A 192 -4.05 4.49 5.83
CA GLN A 192 -5.25 5.32 5.81
C GLN A 192 -6.52 4.50 6.06
N GLN A 193 -6.57 3.26 5.59
CA GLN A 193 -7.66 2.33 5.84
C GLN A 193 -7.61 1.79 7.28
N ALA A 194 -6.42 1.48 7.78
CA ALA A 194 -6.23 1.11 9.18
C ALA A 194 -6.70 2.23 10.12
N ALA A 195 -6.39 3.49 9.79
CA ALA A 195 -6.88 4.65 10.53
C ALA A 195 -8.41 4.80 10.45
N LEU A 196 -9.03 4.58 9.27
CA LEU A 196 -10.49 4.61 9.11
C LEU A 196 -11.16 3.56 10.00
N PHE A 197 -10.63 2.34 10.02
CA PHE A 197 -11.11 1.25 10.87
C PHE A 197 -10.87 1.55 12.35
N GLY A 198 -9.65 2.00 12.72
CA GLY A 198 -9.28 2.31 14.10
C GLY A 198 -10.04 3.49 14.70
N GLN A 199 -10.51 4.43 13.87
CA GLN A 199 -11.43 5.51 14.27
C GLN A 199 -12.90 5.04 14.33
N ALA A 200 -13.16 3.73 14.21
CA ALA A 200 -14.49 3.12 14.25
C ALA A 200 -15.47 3.69 13.21
N CYS A 201 -14.97 4.08 12.04
CA CYS A 201 -15.81 4.59 10.93
C CYS A 201 -16.55 3.45 10.22
N PHE A 202 -17.31 2.63 10.96
CA PHE A 202 -17.95 1.40 10.49
C PHE A 202 -19.26 1.59 9.75
N ARG A 203 -19.82 2.80 9.73
CA ARG A 203 -21.08 3.08 9.04
C ARG A 203 -20.87 3.98 7.84
N PRO A 204 -21.62 3.79 6.75
CA PRO A 204 -21.60 4.70 5.62
C PRO A 204 -21.82 6.16 6.05
N GLY A 205 -21.05 7.06 5.47
CA GLY A 205 -21.04 8.48 5.79
C GLY A 205 -20.07 8.88 6.92
N MET A 206 -19.51 7.93 7.67
CA MET A 206 -18.48 8.24 8.65
C MET A 206 -17.15 8.56 7.97
N VAL A 207 -16.47 9.58 8.47
CA VAL A 207 -15.27 10.17 7.87
C VAL A 207 -14.15 10.21 8.90
N LYS A 208 -12.95 9.86 8.49
CA LYS A 208 -11.72 10.20 9.21
C LYS A 208 -10.88 11.17 8.40
N ALA A 209 -10.17 12.05 9.05
CA ALA A 209 -9.17 12.92 8.45
C ALA A 209 -7.82 12.72 9.17
N THR A 210 -6.75 12.56 8.39
CA THR A 210 -5.37 12.52 8.90
C THR A 210 -4.66 13.77 8.39
N PHE A 211 -4.19 14.59 9.31
CA PHE A 211 -3.38 15.76 9.01
C PHE A 211 -1.92 15.50 9.44
N GLY A 212 -1.02 15.57 8.48
CA GLY A 212 0.41 15.43 8.67
C GLY A 212 1.14 16.26 7.60
N THR A 213 2.20 15.73 7.02
CA THR A 213 2.88 16.31 5.84
C THR A 213 1.88 16.60 4.71
N GLY A 214 1.01 15.62 4.42
CA GLY A 214 -0.19 15.76 3.61
C GLY A 214 -1.46 15.66 4.46
N ALA A 215 -2.63 15.83 3.85
CA ALA A 215 -3.92 15.56 4.45
C ALA A 215 -4.67 14.50 3.64
N PHE A 216 -5.20 13.48 4.34
CA PHE A 216 -5.89 12.35 3.73
C PHE A 216 -7.23 12.15 4.43
N ILE A 217 -8.31 12.33 3.66
CA ILE A 217 -9.67 12.23 4.16
C ILE A 217 -10.32 11.01 3.51
N LEU A 218 -10.78 10.08 4.32
CA LEU A 218 -11.51 8.89 3.86
C LEU A 218 -12.90 8.86 4.46
N MET A 219 -13.89 8.61 3.60
CA MET A 219 -15.28 8.41 3.98
C MET A 219 -15.70 6.97 3.65
N ASN A 220 -16.13 6.21 4.64
CA ASN A 220 -16.75 4.92 4.41
C ASN A 220 -18.08 5.12 3.64
N VAL A 221 -18.26 4.40 2.52
CA VAL A 221 -19.48 4.44 1.71
C VAL A 221 -20.26 3.12 1.74
N GLY A 222 -19.80 2.16 2.56
CA GLY A 222 -20.43 0.85 2.71
C GLY A 222 -20.10 -0.14 1.59
N PRO A 223 -20.91 -1.20 1.43
CA PRO A 223 -20.62 -2.31 0.51
C PRO A 223 -20.87 -2.00 -0.96
N GLN A 224 -21.49 -0.88 -1.28
CA GLN A 224 -21.76 -0.49 -2.66
C GLN A 224 -20.60 0.34 -3.21
N LEU A 225 -20.11 -0.03 -4.38
CA LEU A 225 -19.07 0.70 -5.06
C LEU A 225 -19.61 2.04 -5.58
N VAL A 226 -19.22 3.13 -4.95
CA VAL A 226 -19.60 4.50 -5.31
C VAL A 226 -18.46 5.15 -6.07
N ARG A 227 -18.76 5.76 -7.21
CA ARG A 227 -17.79 6.55 -7.99
C ARG A 227 -18.07 8.04 -7.82
N SER A 228 -17.02 8.79 -7.53
CA SER A 228 -17.13 10.24 -7.40
C SER A 228 -17.17 10.90 -8.79
N THR A 229 -18.04 11.87 -8.94
CA THR A 229 -18.08 12.79 -10.10
C THR A 229 -17.26 14.07 -9.85
N ASN A 230 -16.71 14.23 -8.64
CA ASN A 230 -16.01 15.43 -8.18
C ASN A 230 -14.51 15.19 -7.92
N GLY A 231 -13.92 14.19 -8.56
CA GLY A 231 -12.48 13.95 -8.53
C GLY A 231 -11.96 13.23 -7.29
N LEU A 232 -12.84 12.73 -6.39
CA LEU A 232 -12.41 11.86 -5.30
C LEU A 232 -12.07 10.47 -5.84
N LEU A 233 -11.13 9.80 -5.18
CA LEU A 233 -10.79 8.41 -5.48
C LEU A 233 -11.83 7.49 -4.85
N THR A 234 -12.09 6.35 -5.50
CA THR A 234 -12.78 5.22 -4.89
C THR A 234 -11.74 4.14 -4.56
N THR A 235 -11.78 3.62 -3.34
CA THR A 235 -10.84 2.60 -2.87
C THR A 235 -11.57 1.60 -1.98
N ILE A 236 -10.93 0.48 -1.63
CA ILE A 236 -11.48 -0.45 -0.66
C ILE A 236 -11.16 0.07 0.75
N SER A 237 -12.18 0.16 1.61
CA SER A 237 -12.03 0.50 3.03
C SER A 237 -11.38 -0.63 3.80
N TRP A 238 -11.94 -1.83 3.64
CA TRP A 238 -11.49 -3.10 4.18
C TRP A 238 -12.23 -4.26 3.55
N GLY A 239 -11.67 -5.46 3.70
CA GLY A 239 -12.33 -6.72 3.42
C GLY A 239 -12.18 -7.64 4.64
N VAL A 240 -13.28 -7.90 5.35
CA VAL A 240 -13.27 -8.70 6.59
C VAL A 240 -14.47 -9.64 6.58
N ASN A 241 -14.27 -10.90 6.98
CA ASN A 241 -15.32 -11.91 7.07
C ASN A 241 -16.14 -12.08 5.76
N GLY A 242 -15.45 -12.04 4.62
CA GLY A 242 -16.07 -12.19 3.30
C GLY A 242 -16.90 -10.98 2.84
N ARG A 243 -16.85 -9.86 3.55
CA ARG A 243 -17.50 -8.60 3.18
C ARG A 243 -16.47 -7.55 2.84
N VAL A 244 -16.66 -6.88 1.71
CA VAL A 244 -15.82 -5.75 1.30
C VAL A 244 -16.64 -4.47 1.39
N GLU A 245 -16.04 -3.44 1.98
CA GLU A 245 -16.59 -2.09 2.00
C GLU A 245 -15.67 -1.13 1.27
N TYR A 246 -16.26 -0.05 0.75
CA TYR A 246 -15.56 0.94 -0.06
C TYR A 246 -15.46 2.28 0.67
N ALA A 247 -14.49 3.10 0.24
CA ALA A 247 -14.35 4.47 0.68
C ALA A 247 -14.16 5.43 -0.50
N LEU A 248 -14.62 6.66 -0.31
CA LEU A 248 -14.16 7.80 -1.09
C LEU A 248 -12.97 8.44 -0.38
N GLU A 249 -11.94 8.78 -1.16
CA GLU A 249 -10.70 9.37 -0.64
C GLU A 249 -10.39 10.70 -1.33
N GLY A 250 -10.16 11.73 -0.51
CA GLY A 250 -9.53 12.99 -0.92
C GLY A 250 -8.10 13.04 -0.37
N SER A 251 -7.13 13.37 -1.24
CA SER A 251 -5.72 13.42 -0.89
C SER A 251 -5.13 14.80 -1.23
N VAL A 252 -4.54 15.44 -0.24
CA VAL A 252 -3.76 16.66 -0.37
C VAL A 252 -2.33 16.34 0.02
N PHE A 253 -1.41 16.31 -0.95
CA PHE A 253 -0.03 15.85 -0.71
C PHE A 253 0.83 16.83 0.07
N VAL A 254 0.47 18.11 0.09
CA VAL A 254 1.18 19.18 0.78
C VAL A 254 0.19 19.91 1.69
N ALA A 255 0.19 19.58 2.97
CA ALA A 255 -0.63 20.23 4.00
C ALA A 255 0.28 20.81 5.10
N GLY A 256 0.62 20.05 6.14
CA GLY A 256 1.58 20.48 7.14
C GLY A 256 2.97 20.81 6.58
N ALA A 257 3.35 20.17 5.47
CA ALA A 257 4.59 20.51 4.77
C ALA A 257 4.61 21.95 4.23
N ALA A 258 3.47 22.53 3.87
CA ALA A 258 3.41 23.94 3.48
C ALA A 258 3.73 24.87 4.67
N VAL A 259 3.21 24.54 5.84
CA VAL A 259 3.49 25.30 7.07
C VAL A 259 4.97 25.17 7.46
N GLN A 260 5.54 23.96 7.36
CA GLN A 260 6.96 23.75 7.58
C GLN A 260 7.81 24.56 6.61
N TRP A 261 7.44 24.57 5.32
CA TRP A 261 8.14 25.34 4.30
C TRP A 261 8.11 26.85 4.57
N LEU A 262 6.95 27.38 5.01
CA LEU A 262 6.83 28.80 5.42
C LEU A 262 7.76 29.11 6.60
N ARG A 263 7.91 28.19 7.55
CA ARG A 263 8.75 28.36 8.74
C ARG A 263 10.24 28.16 8.44
N ASP A 264 10.59 27.01 7.83
CA ASP A 264 11.97 26.56 7.78
C ASP A 264 12.74 27.10 6.56
N GLU A 265 12.05 27.23 5.41
CA GLU A 265 12.68 27.67 4.15
C GLU A 265 12.47 29.17 3.89
N LEU A 266 11.23 29.65 3.97
CA LEU A 266 10.92 31.05 3.72
C LEU A 266 11.10 31.95 4.95
N GLN A 267 11.15 31.38 6.15
CA GLN A 267 11.30 32.09 7.43
C GLN A 267 10.27 33.22 7.61
N LEU A 268 9.06 33.03 7.10
CA LEU A 268 7.96 34.00 7.22
C LEU A 268 7.20 33.88 8.54
N ILE A 269 7.34 32.75 9.23
CA ILE A 269 6.76 32.44 10.54
C ILE A 269 7.81 31.74 11.40
N GLU A 270 7.72 31.89 12.72
CA GLU A 270 8.59 31.20 13.69
C GLU A 270 7.95 29.92 14.21
N THR A 271 6.62 29.90 14.32
CA THR A 271 5.84 28.78 14.83
C THR A 271 4.64 28.49 13.93
N ALA A 272 4.17 27.24 13.92
CA ALA A 272 2.99 26.86 13.17
C ALA A 272 1.72 27.63 13.61
N ALA A 273 1.62 27.99 14.89
CA ALA A 273 0.49 28.75 15.44
C ALA A 273 0.31 30.14 14.81
N GLN A 274 1.37 30.70 14.22
CA GLN A 274 1.27 32.01 13.53
C GLN A 274 0.54 31.94 12.18
N THR A 275 0.07 30.77 11.77
CA THR A 275 -0.77 30.59 10.57
C THR A 275 -2.27 30.65 10.86
N GLU A 276 -2.67 30.77 12.12
CA GLU A 276 -4.04 31.03 12.57
C GLU A 276 -4.29 32.55 12.59
#